data_a56b72e63d6a296198702d52aef95f48
#
_entry.id   a56b72e63d6a296198702d52aef95f48
#
_cell.length_a   1.000
_cell.length_b   1.000
_cell.length_c   1.000
_cell.angle_alpha   90.00
_cell.angle_beta   90.00
_cell.angle_gamma   90.00
#
_symmetry.space_group_name_H-M   'P 1'
#
loop_
_entity.id
_entity.type
_entity.pdbx_description
1 polymer ?
#
loop_
_entity_poly.entity_id
_entity_poly.type
_entity_poly.pdbx_seq_one_letter_code
_entity_poly.pdbx_strand_id
1 'polypeptide(L)'
;MTQTTTHSTTPDTKTGTAEPETMRPAAPAKAVKPKTSAMIASIAEPGQRTTAAPFGHALAALAEQDTRVVGLSADLAKYTDMHIFAAAHPHRFFQMGMAEALMLGAAAGMAETGLVPFASTYSVFATRRAYDFLCLDIAEPNLNVNVVGALPGLTTGYGPSHQATEDLAILRGMPNLTIVDPCDSVDIEQAVPQLAAHDGPTYLRLLRGKVPTVLDEYDYRFQLGKAAELRTGRDVSFISTGLMTMRALAAAKRLEADGIDVAVTHVPTIKPLDHAAIARAAEGGRLVVTLENHTIVGGLADAVASSLIFESQLGSLPQLRRIGLPDEFLLAGALPTLHDRYGLSTDAVVTAVQEWLA
;
A
#
# COMPACT_ATOMS: atom_id res chain seq x y z
N MET A 1 -22.45 82.63 1.13
CA MET A 1 -21.80 83.57 0.24
C MET A 1 -20.36 83.10 0.00
N THR A 2 -19.97 83.11 -1.22
CA THR A 2 -18.66 82.97 -1.85
C THR A 2 -18.21 81.51 -2.18
N GLN A 3 -18.41 81.17 -3.43
CA GLN A 3 -17.80 80.06 -4.18
C GLN A 3 -16.32 80.36 -4.42
N THR A 4 -15.48 79.33 -4.33
CA THR A 4 -14.15 79.39 -4.91
C THR A 4 -13.91 78.06 -5.59
N THR A 5 -13.85 78.10 -6.92
CA THR A 5 -13.47 77.06 -7.86
C THR A 5 -11.96 76.84 -7.83
N THR A 6 -11.48 75.59 -7.68
CA THR A 6 -10.09 75.27 -7.97
C THR A 6 -10.04 74.14 -8.98
N HIS A 7 -9.38 74.38 -10.08
CA HIS A 7 -9.01 73.42 -11.14
C HIS A 7 -8.09 72.33 -10.59
N SER A 8 -8.44 71.07 -10.83
CA SER A 8 -7.54 69.93 -10.62
C SER A 8 -7.18 69.34 -11.97
N THR A 9 -5.92 69.41 -12.29
CA THR A 9 -5.29 68.68 -13.39
C THR A 9 -4.97 67.27 -12.95
N THR A 10 -5.56 66.26 -13.61
CA THR A 10 -5.23 64.83 -13.44
C THR A 10 -4.09 64.43 -14.39
N PRO A 11 -3.07 63.71 -13.95
CA PRO A 11 -2.14 63.04 -14.85
C PRO A 11 -2.68 61.68 -15.27
N ASP A 12 -2.71 61.45 -16.57
CA ASP A 12 -3.01 60.20 -17.23
C ASP A 12 -1.93 59.14 -16.88
N THR A 13 -2.21 58.18 -16.02
CA THR A 13 -1.40 56.96 -15.86
C THR A 13 -2.13 55.82 -16.51
N LYS A 14 -1.75 55.46 -17.75
CA LYS A 14 -2.10 54.19 -18.38
C LYS A 14 -1.40 53.05 -17.62
N THR A 15 -2.09 52.41 -16.68
CA THR A 15 -1.70 51.11 -16.16
C THR A 15 -2.22 50.05 -17.10
N GLY A 16 -1.33 49.48 -17.90
CA GLY A 16 -1.62 48.28 -18.67
C GLY A 16 -1.88 47.12 -17.70
N THR A 17 -3.13 46.72 -17.57
CA THR A 17 -3.49 45.46 -16.95
C THR A 17 -3.12 44.32 -17.91
N ALA A 18 -2.03 43.61 -17.60
CA ALA A 18 -1.74 42.33 -18.25
C ALA A 18 -2.88 41.36 -17.83
N GLU A 19 -3.65 40.91 -18.82
CA GLU A 19 -4.60 39.82 -18.60
C GLU A 19 -3.82 38.58 -18.17
N PRO A 20 -4.33 37.78 -17.17
CA PRO A 20 -3.68 36.56 -16.77
C PRO A 20 -3.70 35.59 -17.98
N GLU A 21 -2.52 35.13 -18.35
CA GLU A 21 -2.31 34.11 -19.38
C GLU A 21 -3.12 32.85 -18.98
N THR A 22 -4.26 32.64 -19.63
CA THR A 22 -5.08 31.45 -19.41
C THR A 22 -4.26 30.24 -19.82
N MET A 23 -3.81 29.45 -18.83
CA MET A 23 -3.19 28.15 -19.07
C MET A 23 -4.10 27.34 -20.00
N ARG A 24 -3.65 27.15 -21.24
CA ARG A 24 -4.30 26.22 -22.18
C ARG A 24 -4.30 24.85 -21.52
N PRO A 25 -5.45 24.18 -21.41
CA PRO A 25 -5.48 22.80 -20.95
C PRO A 25 -4.55 21.97 -21.86
N ALA A 26 -3.68 21.19 -21.26
CA ALA A 26 -2.81 20.26 -21.98
C ALA A 26 -3.65 19.42 -22.94
N ALA A 27 -3.17 19.24 -24.17
CA ALA A 27 -3.87 18.42 -25.15
C ALA A 27 -4.16 17.04 -24.54
N PRO A 28 -5.37 16.48 -24.73
CA PRO A 28 -5.71 15.19 -24.15
C PRO A 28 -4.69 14.15 -24.62
N ALA A 29 -4.05 13.48 -23.65
CA ALA A 29 -3.14 12.39 -23.92
C ALA A 29 -3.85 11.38 -24.84
N LYS A 30 -3.15 10.89 -25.87
CA LYS A 30 -3.71 9.89 -26.79
C LYS A 30 -4.32 8.77 -25.98
N ALA A 31 -5.61 8.49 -26.18
CA ALA A 31 -6.32 7.45 -25.46
C ALA A 31 -5.63 6.10 -25.69
N VAL A 32 -4.95 5.61 -24.65
CA VAL A 32 -4.37 4.26 -24.65
C VAL A 32 -5.53 3.28 -24.54
N LYS A 33 -5.66 2.36 -25.49
CA LYS A 33 -6.71 1.34 -25.44
C LYS A 33 -6.47 0.47 -24.18
N PRO A 34 -7.48 0.25 -23.34
CA PRO A 34 -7.32 -0.57 -22.13
C PRO A 34 -6.89 -1.99 -22.50
N LYS A 35 -5.86 -2.50 -21.82
CA LYS A 35 -5.30 -3.84 -22.04
C LYS A 35 -6.22 -4.95 -21.48
N THR A 36 -7.06 -4.64 -20.48
CA THR A 36 -7.99 -5.58 -19.83
C THR A 36 -9.27 -4.86 -19.41
N SER A 37 -10.32 -5.66 -19.05
CA SER A 37 -11.52 -5.12 -18.43
C SER A 37 -11.22 -4.68 -17.00
N ALA A 38 -11.68 -3.49 -16.60
CA ALA A 38 -11.59 -2.99 -15.23
C ALA A 38 -12.22 -3.91 -14.17
N MET A 39 -13.21 -4.71 -14.58
CA MET A 39 -13.95 -5.61 -13.69
C MET A 39 -13.25 -6.94 -13.40
N ILE A 40 -12.25 -7.34 -14.22
CA ILE A 40 -11.54 -8.63 -14.12
C ILE A 40 -10.02 -8.38 -14.09
N ALA A 41 -9.62 -7.34 -13.41
CA ALA A 41 -8.21 -6.98 -13.38
C ALA A 41 -7.44 -7.94 -12.48
N SER A 42 -6.47 -8.66 -13.05
CA SER A 42 -5.44 -9.38 -12.32
C SER A 42 -4.23 -8.47 -12.11
N ILE A 43 -3.63 -8.54 -10.94
CA ILE A 43 -2.33 -7.92 -10.65
C ILE A 43 -1.17 -8.73 -11.25
N ALA A 44 -1.41 -10.00 -11.62
CA ALA A 44 -0.45 -10.86 -12.28
C ALA A 44 -0.23 -10.46 -13.73
N GLU A 45 1.01 -10.48 -14.16
CA GLU A 45 1.37 -10.30 -15.57
C GLU A 45 1.07 -11.58 -16.40
N PRO A 46 0.89 -11.46 -17.72
CA PRO A 46 0.69 -12.63 -18.56
C PRO A 46 1.84 -13.62 -18.41
N GLY A 47 1.51 -14.90 -18.12
CA GLY A 47 2.49 -15.98 -17.95
C GLY A 47 3.14 -16.03 -16.56
N GLN A 48 2.86 -15.12 -15.66
CA GLN A 48 3.37 -15.16 -14.30
C GLN A 48 2.72 -16.29 -13.50
N ARG A 49 3.52 -17.04 -12.70
CA ARG A 49 2.99 -18.04 -11.77
C ARG A 49 2.11 -17.37 -10.71
N THR A 50 1.03 -18.04 -10.34
CA THR A 50 0.09 -17.52 -9.35
C THR A 50 -0.42 -18.64 -8.45
N THR A 51 -0.65 -18.31 -7.18
CA THR A 51 -1.39 -19.13 -6.22
C THR A 51 -2.82 -18.57 -6.08
N ALA A 52 -3.81 -19.46 -6.08
CA ALA A 52 -5.20 -19.06 -5.90
C ALA A 52 -5.53 -18.92 -4.42
N ALA A 53 -6.11 -17.76 -4.03
CA ALA A 53 -6.62 -17.50 -2.69
C ALA A 53 -5.63 -17.88 -1.54
N PRO A 54 -4.36 -17.43 -1.58
CA PRO A 54 -3.34 -17.87 -0.61
C PRO A 54 -3.74 -17.57 0.83
N PHE A 55 -4.34 -16.42 1.09
CA PHE A 55 -4.85 -16.05 2.41
C PHE A 55 -5.92 -17.03 2.92
N GLY A 56 -6.93 -17.33 2.10
CA GLY A 56 -8.02 -18.20 2.51
C GLY A 56 -7.55 -19.61 2.83
N HIS A 57 -6.62 -20.15 2.06
CA HIS A 57 -6.02 -21.48 2.30
C HIS A 57 -5.12 -21.47 3.54
N ALA A 58 -4.28 -20.47 3.72
CA ALA A 58 -3.42 -20.34 4.89
C ALA A 58 -4.24 -20.22 6.19
N LEU A 59 -5.31 -19.41 6.15
CA LEU A 59 -6.18 -19.24 7.32
C LEU A 59 -6.96 -20.51 7.65
N ALA A 60 -7.47 -21.22 6.64
CA ALA A 60 -8.15 -22.50 6.84
C ALA A 60 -7.23 -23.55 7.46
N ALA A 61 -6.00 -23.67 6.95
CA ALA A 61 -5.00 -24.59 7.50
C ALA A 61 -4.56 -24.23 8.92
N LEU A 62 -4.41 -22.93 9.24
CA LEU A 62 -4.13 -22.47 10.60
C LEU A 62 -5.24 -22.85 11.56
N ALA A 63 -6.49 -22.70 11.14
CA ALA A 63 -7.66 -23.01 11.97
C ALA A 63 -7.84 -24.51 12.28
N GLU A 64 -7.22 -25.41 11.51
CA GLU A 64 -7.13 -26.83 11.87
C GLU A 64 -6.24 -27.05 13.10
N GLN A 65 -5.24 -26.20 13.29
CA GLN A 65 -4.26 -26.29 14.37
C GLN A 65 -4.64 -25.45 15.60
N ASP A 66 -5.34 -24.32 15.38
CA ASP A 66 -5.78 -23.41 16.44
C ASP A 66 -7.31 -23.19 16.38
N THR A 67 -8.01 -23.80 17.32
CA THR A 67 -9.47 -23.71 17.40
C THR A 67 -10.00 -22.33 17.80
N ARG A 68 -9.14 -21.42 18.26
CA ARG A 68 -9.49 -20.04 18.62
C ARG A 68 -9.69 -19.17 17.38
N VAL A 69 -9.13 -19.56 16.23
CA VAL A 69 -9.22 -18.79 14.98
C VAL A 69 -10.65 -18.77 14.48
N VAL A 70 -11.19 -17.57 14.30
CA VAL A 70 -12.53 -17.31 13.74
C VAL A 70 -12.45 -16.30 12.59
N GLY A 71 -13.32 -16.44 11.61
CA GLY A 71 -13.38 -15.56 10.44
C GLY A 71 -14.65 -14.71 10.41
N LEU A 72 -14.53 -13.41 10.16
CA LEU A 72 -15.65 -12.50 9.98
C LEU A 72 -15.58 -11.83 8.59
N SER A 73 -16.74 -11.56 7.98
CA SER A 73 -16.80 -10.85 6.71
C SER A 73 -17.94 -9.85 6.69
N ALA A 74 -17.67 -8.66 6.13
CA ALA A 74 -18.69 -7.65 5.83
C ALA A 74 -19.24 -7.84 4.39
N ASP A 75 -19.90 -8.98 4.15
CA ASP A 75 -20.52 -9.40 2.87
C ASP A 75 -19.58 -9.47 1.66
N LEU A 76 -18.29 -9.66 1.91
CA LEU A 76 -17.26 -9.72 0.87
C LEU A 76 -16.43 -11.03 0.91
N ALA A 77 -16.92 -12.10 1.55
CA ALA A 77 -16.17 -13.33 1.76
C ALA A 77 -15.51 -13.89 0.48
N LYS A 78 -16.23 -13.88 -0.66
CA LYS A 78 -15.69 -14.31 -1.95
C LYS A 78 -14.61 -13.35 -2.48
N TYR A 79 -14.69 -12.08 -2.14
CA TYR A 79 -13.83 -11.04 -2.66
C TYR A 79 -12.65 -10.69 -1.73
N THR A 80 -12.55 -11.40 -0.61
CA THR A 80 -11.43 -11.34 0.35
C THR A 80 -10.81 -12.72 0.60
N ASP A 81 -11.09 -13.70 -0.27
CA ASP A 81 -10.68 -15.10 -0.17
C ASP A 81 -11.17 -15.83 1.10
N MET A 82 -11.91 -15.13 1.98
CA MET A 82 -12.47 -15.68 3.23
C MET A 82 -13.47 -16.81 3.00
N HIS A 83 -14.04 -16.94 1.79
CA HIS A 83 -14.96 -18.02 1.43
C HIS A 83 -14.31 -19.41 1.53
N ILE A 84 -13.00 -19.53 1.40
CA ILE A 84 -12.24 -20.78 1.60
C ILE A 84 -12.33 -21.19 3.08
N PHE A 85 -12.04 -20.27 3.99
CA PHE A 85 -12.20 -20.49 5.43
C PHE A 85 -13.65 -20.82 5.79
N ALA A 86 -14.62 -20.06 5.26
CA ALA A 86 -16.06 -20.29 5.51
C ALA A 86 -16.52 -21.70 5.10
N ALA A 87 -16.00 -22.22 4.00
CA ALA A 87 -16.31 -23.57 3.54
C ALA A 87 -15.65 -24.67 4.41
N ALA A 88 -14.41 -24.45 4.86
CA ALA A 88 -13.69 -25.40 5.73
C ALA A 88 -14.20 -25.39 7.16
N HIS A 89 -14.53 -24.22 7.69
CA HIS A 89 -14.89 -24.03 9.11
C HIS A 89 -16.22 -23.25 9.27
N PRO A 90 -17.37 -23.75 8.78
CA PRO A 90 -18.64 -23.00 8.71
C PRO A 90 -19.16 -22.57 10.10
N HIS A 91 -18.83 -23.30 11.17
CA HIS A 91 -19.24 -22.95 12.55
C HIS A 91 -18.37 -21.88 13.21
N ARG A 92 -17.27 -21.49 12.56
CA ARG A 92 -16.33 -20.46 13.02
C ARG A 92 -16.27 -19.28 12.06
N PHE A 93 -17.19 -19.22 11.09
CA PHE A 93 -17.33 -18.12 10.15
C PHE A 93 -18.62 -17.33 10.43
N PHE A 94 -18.50 -16.00 10.49
CA PHE A 94 -19.58 -15.07 10.80
C PHE A 94 -19.74 -14.04 9.67
N GLN A 95 -20.90 -14.08 9.03
CA GLN A 95 -21.27 -13.07 8.03
C GLN A 95 -21.98 -11.91 8.72
N MET A 96 -21.38 -10.71 8.70
CA MET A 96 -21.84 -9.54 9.42
C MET A 96 -22.70 -8.57 8.56
N GLY A 97 -22.85 -8.87 7.26
CA GLY A 97 -23.46 -7.94 6.31
C GLY A 97 -22.54 -6.75 5.96
N MET A 98 -23.03 -5.79 5.18
CA MET A 98 -22.29 -4.57 4.83
C MET A 98 -22.25 -3.60 6.02
N ALA A 99 -21.68 -4.03 7.14
CA ALA A 99 -21.67 -3.32 8.41
C ALA A 99 -20.26 -3.45 9.05
N GLU A 100 -19.28 -2.80 8.45
CA GLU A 100 -17.86 -2.90 8.82
C GLU A 100 -17.62 -2.49 10.28
N ALA A 101 -18.28 -1.47 10.77
CA ALA A 101 -18.21 -1.02 12.15
C ALA A 101 -18.70 -2.12 13.13
N LEU A 102 -19.86 -2.72 12.84
CA LEU A 102 -20.38 -3.85 13.62
C LEU A 102 -19.43 -5.06 13.58
N MET A 103 -18.85 -5.34 12.40
CA MET A 103 -17.89 -6.44 12.24
C MET A 103 -16.68 -6.26 13.15
N LEU A 104 -16.11 -5.06 13.23
CA LEU A 104 -14.94 -4.80 14.06
C LEU A 104 -15.28 -4.80 15.56
N GLY A 105 -16.42 -4.21 15.97
CA GLY A 105 -16.88 -4.30 17.35
C GLY A 105 -17.17 -5.75 17.79
N ALA A 106 -17.76 -6.58 16.90
CA ALA A 106 -17.95 -8.01 17.17
C ALA A 106 -16.61 -8.76 17.29
N ALA A 107 -15.64 -8.46 16.41
CA ALA A 107 -14.30 -9.04 16.47
C ALA A 107 -13.59 -8.66 17.79
N ALA A 108 -13.72 -7.42 18.25
CA ALA A 108 -13.20 -6.99 19.55
C ALA A 108 -13.76 -7.82 20.70
N GLY A 109 -15.10 -7.93 20.79
CA GLY A 109 -15.75 -8.76 21.83
C GLY A 109 -15.36 -10.24 21.76
N MET A 110 -15.14 -10.81 20.57
CA MET A 110 -14.62 -12.17 20.40
C MET A 110 -13.18 -12.29 20.91
N ALA A 111 -12.32 -11.32 20.63
CA ALA A 111 -10.94 -11.32 21.12
C ALA A 111 -10.87 -11.24 22.65
N GLU A 112 -11.73 -10.48 23.32
CA GLU A 112 -11.83 -10.44 24.78
C GLU A 112 -12.20 -11.80 25.40
N THR A 113 -12.88 -12.68 24.64
CA THR A 113 -13.17 -14.04 25.08
C THR A 113 -12.04 -15.03 24.80
N GLY A 114 -10.91 -14.59 24.27
CA GLY A 114 -9.74 -15.41 23.95
C GLY A 114 -9.76 -16.04 22.57
N LEU A 115 -10.69 -15.65 21.70
CA LEU A 115 -10.67 -16.02 20.28
C LEU A 115 -9.64 -15.16 19.52
N VAL A 116 -9.27 -15.61 18.32
CA VAL A 116 -8.36 -14.92 17.39
C VAL A 116 -9.11 -14.57 16.12
N PRO A 117 -9.79 -13.42 16.06
CA PRO A 117 -10.59 -13.04 14.91
C PRO A 117 -9.75 -12.56 13.73
N PHE A 118 -10.14 -13.00 12.52
CA PHE A 118 -9.74 -12.42 11.23
C PHE A 118 -10.97 -11.76 10.60
N ALA A 119 -11.02 -10.43 10.66
CA ALA A 119 -12.15 -9.64 10.18
C ALA A 119 -11.82 -9.05 8.81
N SER A 120 -12.52 -9.50 7.74
CA SER A 120 -12.17 -9.17 6.37
C SER A 120 -13.22 -8.35 5.63
N THR A 121 -12.75 -7.30 4.97
CA THR A 121 -13.51 -6.45 4.02
C THR A 121 -12.53 -5.81 3.02
N TYR A 122 -12.97 -4.87 2.18
CA TYR A 122 -12.03 -4.08 1.39
C TYR A 122 -11.29 -3.06 2.26
N SER A 123 -10.02 -2.79 1.93
CA SER A 123 -9.17 -1.84 2.65
C SER A 123 -9.84 -0.49 2.85
N VAL A 124 -10.47 0.04 1.80
CA VAL A 124 -11.19 1.30 1.83
C VAL A 124 -12.34 1.32 2.85
N PHE A 125 -13.00 0.19 3.06
CA PHE A 125 -14.13 0.09 3.99
C PHE A 125 -13.66 -0.18 5.42
N ALA A 126 -12.64 -1.00 5.58
CA ALA A 126 -12.01 -1.23 6.89
C ALA A 126 -11.48 0.08 7.49
N THR A 127 -10.89 0.94 6.66
CA THR A 127 -10.26 2.18 7.11
C THR A 127 -11.25 3.34 7.23
N ARG A 128 -12.02 3.65 6.17
CA ARG A 128 -12.88 4.85 6.16
C ARG A 128 -14.17 4.70 6.97
N ARG A 129 -14.75 3.48 7.02
CA ARG A 129 -16.06 3.26 7.65
C ARG A 129 -15.97 2.76 9.08
N ALA A 130 -14.90 2.09 9.45
CA ALA A 130 -14.77 1.42 10.75
C ALA A 130 -13.56 1.89 11.56
N TYR A 131 -12.96 3.04 11.18
CA TYR A 131 -11.76 3.57 11.83
C TYR A 131 -11.90 3.73 13.34
N ASP A 132 -13.02 4.29 13.80
CA ASP A 132 -13.28 4.55 15.21
C ASP A 132 -13.34 3.23 16.01
N PHE A 133 -14.03 2.22 15.48
CA PHE A 133 -14.11 0.90 16.08
C PHE A 133 -12.76 0.17 16.08
N LEU A 134 -11.97 0.32 15.03
CA LEU A 134 -10.59 -0.17 15.02
C LEU A 134 -9.74 0.51 16.10
N CYS A 135 -9.91 1.83 16.26
CA CYS A 135 -9.13 2.62 17.21
C CYS A 135 -9.49 2.32 18.67
N LEU A 136 -10.78 2.44 19.01
CA LEU A 136 -11.24 2.41 20.39
C LEU A 136 -11.57 1.01 20.90
N ASP A 137 -12.19 0.17 20.04
CA ASP A 137 -12.60 -1.16 20.49
C ASP A 137 -11.48 -2.21 20.37
N ILE A 138 -10.49 -1.97 19.48
CA ILE A 138 -9.46 -2.96 19.18
C ILE A 138 -8.06 -2.47 19.56
N ALA A 139 -7.64 -1.30 19.05
CA ALA A 139 -6.26 -0.85 19.20
C ALA A 139 -5.99 -0.26 20.60
N GLU A 140 -6.94 0.46 21.18
CA GLU A 140 -6.78 1.03 22.52
C GLU A 140 -6.60 -0.08 23.57
N PRO A 141 -7.47 -1.12 23.65
CA PRO A 141 -7.28 -2.23 24.59
C PRO A 141 -6.22 -3.24 24.13
N ASN A 142 -5.56 -3.04 23.01
CA ASN A 142 -4.50 -3.90 22.44
C ASN A 142 -4.97 -5.35 22.18
N LEU A 143 -6.16 -5.54 21.62
CA LEU A 143 -6.73 -6.87 21.38
C LEU A 143 -6.10 -7.55 20.15
N ASN A 144 -5.91 -8.87 20.23
CA ASN A 144 -5.46 -9.68 19.09
C ASN A 144 -6.60 -9.87 18.07
N VAL A 145 -6.84 -8.83 17.29
CA VAL A 145 -7.77 -8.83 16.15
C VAL A 145 -6.98 -8.57 14.87
N ASN A 146 -7.16 -9.45 13.89
CA ASN A 146 -6.50 -9.36 12.60
C ASN A 146 -7.46 -8.76 11.57
N VAL A 147 -7.31 -7.46 11.27
CA VAL A 147 -8.12 -6.77 10.27
C VAL A 147 -7.50 -6.99 8.89
N VAL A 148 -8.27 -7.59 7.98
CA VAL A 148 -7.81 -7.96 6.63
C VAL A 148 -8.46 -7.06 5.61
N GLY A 149 -7.67 -6.12 5.08
CA GLY A 149 -8.08 -5.17 4.06
C GLY A 149 -7.73 -5.65 2.65
N ALA A 150 -8.69 -6.16 1.89
CA ALA A 150 -8.46 -6.52 0.50
C ALA A 150 -8.53 -5.28 -0.42
N LEU A 151 -7.91 -5.39 -1.59
CA LEU A 151 -7.81 -4.30 -2.58
C LEU A 151 -7.10 -3.04 -2.04
N PRO A 152 -5.91 -3.16 -1.42
CA PRO A 152 -5.14 -2.01 -0.97
C PRO A 152 -4.61 -1.19 -2.16
N GLY A 153 -4.51 0.11 -2.01
CA GLY A 153 -3.97 1.01 -3.02
C GLY A 153 -4.72 0.94 -4.35
N LEU A 154 -3.96 0.94 -5.45
CA LEU A 154 -4.47 0.80 -6.82
C LEU A 154 -4.41 -0.68 -7.27
N THR A 155 -5.20 -1.55 -6.66
CA THR A 155 -5.38 -2.96 -7.06
C THR A 155 -6.79 -3.25 -7.58
N THR A 156 -7.60 -2.21 -7.78
CA THR A 156 -8.91 -2.27 -8.41
C THR A 156 -9.14 -1.11 -9.36
N GLY A 157 -9.89 -1.36 -10.43
CA GLY A 157 -10.26 -0.35 -11.42
C GLY A 157 -11.57 0.39 -11.14
N TYR A 158 -12.20 0.20 -9.98
CA TYR A 158 -13.53 0.76 -9.69
C TYR A 158 -13.56 2.26 -9.33
N GLY A 159 -12.39 2.90 -9.25
CA GLY A 159 -12.28 4.31 -8.89
C GLY A 159 -12.24 4.56 -7.38
N PRO A 160 -12.31 5.84 -6.95
CA PRO A 160 -12.01 6.28 -5.58
C PRO A 160 -12.85 5.63 -4.49
N SER A 161 -14.06 5.18 -4.81
CA SER A 161 -14.97 4.49 -3.85
C SER A 161 -14.44 3.14 -3.38
N HIS A 162 -13.48 2.52 -4.13
CA HIS A 162 -12.94 1.20 -3.86
C HIS A 162 -11.39 1.17 -3.84
N GLN A 163 -10.73 2.27 -4.13
CA GLN A 163 -9.27 2.40 -4.10
C GLN A 163 -8.84 2.96 -2.75
N ALA A 164 -8.16 2.15 -1.95
CA ALA A 164 -7.64 2.53 -0.64
C ALA A 164 -6.23 3.11 -0.81
N THR A 165 -6.16 4.32 -1.34
CA THR A 165 -4.87 4.96 -1.64
C THR A 165 -4.19 5.57 -0.43
N GLU A 166 -4.94 5.79 0.68
CA GLU A 166 -4.48 6.48 1.89
C GLU A 166 -4.50 5.61 3.16
N ASP A 167 -4.73 4.31 3.05
CA ASP A 167 -4.91 3.41 4.20
C ASP A 167 -3.69 3.37 5.14
N LEU A 168 -2.46 3.33 4.62
CA LEU A 168 -1.26 3.41 5.46
C LEU A 168 -1.15 4.75 6.16
N ALA A 169 -1.43 5.87 5.48
CA ALA A 169 -1.36 7.20 6.06
C ALA A 169 -2.31 7.35 7.26
N ILE A 170 -3.52 6.82 7.14
CA ILE A 170 -4.54 6.83 8.20
C ILE A 170 -4.10 5.96 9.38
N LEU A 171 -3.59 4.75 9.12
CA LEU A 171 -3.38 3.73 10.14
C LEU A 171 -2.01 3.81 10.82
N ARG A 172 -0.98 4.35 10.17
CA ARG A 172 0.36 4.43 10.77
C ARG A 172 0.41 5.25 12.05
N GLY A 173 -0.47 6.25 12.20
CA GLY A 173 -0.59 7.05 13.41
C GLY A 173 -1.33 6.36 14.57
N MET A 174 -2.01 5.22 14.34
CA MET A 174 -2.79 4.53 15.37
C MET A 174 -1.86 3.76 16.33
N PRO A 175 -1.86 4.01 17.65
CA PRO A 175 -1.06 3.25 18.60
C PRO A 175 -1.40 1.75 18.55
N ASN A 176 -0.47 0.90 19.01
CA ASN A 176 -0.56 -0.56 19.12
C ASN A 176 -0.75 -1.33 17.79
N LEU A 177 -1.27 -0.70 16.74
CA LEU A 177 -1.57 -1.37 15.48
C LEU A 177 -0.29 -1.77 14.73
N THR A 178 -0.15 -3.05 14.42
CA THR A 178 0.88 -3.58 13.50
C THR A 178 0.34 -3.61 12.07
N ILE A 179 1.13 -3.14 11.10
CA ILE A 179 0.70 -3.02 9.69
C ILE A 179 1.60 -3.86 8.79
N VAL A 180 0.98 -4.78 8.03
CA VAL A 180 1.66 -5.72 7.13
C VAL A 180 1.14 -5.55 5.71
N ASP A 181 2.07 -5.40 4.76
CA ASP A 181 1.80 -5.22 3.32
C ASP A 181 2.59 -6.27 2.51
N PRO A 182 2.06 -7.50 2.41
CA PRO A 182 2.75 -8.60 1.75
C PRO A 182 2.86 -8.39 0.25
N CYS A 183 3.98 -8.86 -0.31
CA CYS A 183 4.33 -8.70 -1.71
C CYS A 183 3.59 -9.68 -2.63
N ASP A 184 3.49 -10.96 -2.23
CA ASP A 184 3.01 -12.04 -3.08
C ASP A 184 2.32 -13.16 -2.27
N SER A 185 2.07 -14.31 -2.91
CA SER A 185 1.42 -15.45 -2.26
C SER A 185 2.27 -16.09 -1.16
N VAL A 186 3.59 -16.16 -1.35
CA VAL A 186 4.54 -16.75 -0.37
C VAL A 186 4.54 -15.93 0.91
N ASP A 187 4.58 -14.63 0.75
CA ASP A 187 4.57 -13.67 1.84
C ASP A 187 3.26 -13.74 2.64
N ILE A 188 2.12 -13.76 1.96
CA ILE A 188 0.79 -13.91 2.58
C ILE A 188 0.70 -15.21 3.38
N GLU A 189 1.10 -16.34 2.80
CA GLU A 189 1.01 -17.65 3.46
C GLU A 189 1.87 -17.73 4.72
N GLN A 190 3.05 -17.12 4.70
CA GLN A 190 3.96 -17.06 5.85
C GLN A 190 3.52 -16.04 6.92
N ALA A 191 2.86 -14.95 6.51
CA ALA A 191 2.39 -13.91 7.43
C ALA A 191 1.22 -14.38 8.30
N VAL A 192 0.24 -15.09 7.74
CA VAL A 192 -1.01 -15.47 8.44
C VAL A 192 -0.78 -16.11 9.82
N PRO A 193 0.07 -17.14 9.98
CA PRO A 193 0.30 -17.72 11.31
C PRO A 193 1.00 -16.77 12.28
N GLN A 194 1.87 -15.88 11.80
CA GLN A 194 2.55 -14.92 12.66
C GLN A 194 1.62 -13.78 13.11
N LEU A 195 0.66 -13.39 12.27
CA LEU A 195 -0.38 -12.43 12.65
C LEU A 195 -1.29 -13.01 13.74
N ALA A 196 -1.71 -14.27 13.61
CA ALA A 196 -2.52 -14.94 14.65
C ALA A 196 -1.80 -15.06 15.99
N ALA A 197 -0.48 -15.24 15.96
CA ALA A 197 0.37 -15.39 17.17
C ALA A 197 0.81 -14.03 17.75
N HIS A 198 0.53 -12.92 17.07
CA HIS A 198 0.92 -11.59 17.53
C HIS A 198 0.08 -11.15 18.73
N ASP A 199 0.73 -10.58 19.73
CA ASP A 199 0.06 -10.01 20.90
C ASP A 199 -0.33 -8.55 20.63
N GLY A 200 -1.50 -8.37 20.05
CA GLY A 200 -2.05 -7.06 19.67
C GLY A 200 -2.70 -7.04 18.28
N PRO A 201 -3.28 -5.89 17.88
CA PRO A 201 -4.00 -5.77 16.64
C PRO A 201 -3.11 -5.71 15.42
N THR A 202 -3.57 -6.31 14.33
CA THR A 202 -2.88 -6.26 13.03
C THR A 202 -3.79 -5.74 11.92
N TYR A 203 -3.20 -5.07 10.94
CA TYR A 203 -3.82 -4.72 9.67
C TYR A 203 -3.02 -5.35 8.53
N LEU A 204 -3.65 -6.26 7.79
CA LEU A 204 -3.08 -6.94 6.64
C LEU A 204 -3.63 -6.34 5.35
N ARG A 205 -2.77 -5.76 4.51
CA ARG A 205 -3.09 -5.31 3.15
C ARG A 205 -3.10 -6.51 2.22
N LEU A 206 -4.28 -7.02 1.88
CA LEU A 206 -4.43 -8.29 1.21
C LEU A 206 -4.48 -8.16 -0.32
N LEU A 207 -3.50 -8.74 -1.01
CA LEU A 207 -3.62 -9.14 -2.41
C LEU A 207 -4.45 -10.43 -2.48
N ARG A 208 -5.46 -10.48 -3.34
CA ARG A 208 -6.46 -11.53 -3.34
C ARG A 208 -6.64 -12.24 -4.67
N GLY A 209 -7.33 -13.37 -4.66
CA GLY A 209 -7.68 -14.15 -5.85
C GLY A 209 -6.48 -14.90 -6.41
N LYS A 210 -6.09 -14.66 -7.65
CA LYS A 210 -4.87 -15.20 -8.23
C LYS A 210 -3.70 -14.26 -7.93
N VAL A 211 -2.96 -14.58 -6.88
CA VAL A 211 -1.83 -13.78 -6.42
C VAL A 211 -0.53 -14.30 -7.02
N PRO A 212 0.34 -13.46 -7.58
CA PRO A 212 1.65 -13.88 -8.07
C PRO A 212 2.47 -14.63 -7.03
N THR A 213 3.35 -15.52 -7.49
CA THR A 213 4.33 -16.26 -6.69
C THR A 213 5.71 -15.91 -7.21
N VAL A 214 6.46 -15.12 -6.46
CA VAL A 214 7.76 -14.52 -6.84
C VAL A 214 8.83 -14.80 -5.81
N LEU A 215 8.50 -14.66 -4.51
CA LEU A 215 9.49 -14.75 -3.43
C LEU A 215 10.01 -16.17 -3.19
N ASP A 216 9.42 -17.20 -3.78
CA ASP A 216 9.95 -18.57 -3.75
C ASP A 216 11.24 -18.76 -4.60
N GLU A 217 11.57 -17.77 -5.46
CA GLU A 217 12.85 -17.70 -6.17
C GLU A 217 13.99 -17.14 -5.29
N TYR A 218 13.68 -16.66 -4.07
CA TYR A 218 14.61 -16.03 -3.14
C TYR A 218 14.69 -16.85 -1.85
N ASP A 219 15.81 -16.77 -1.12
CA ASP A 219 15.91 -17.33 0.23
C ASP A 219 15.17 -16.42 1.22
N TYR A 220 13.85 -16.33 1.03
CA TYR A 220 12.97 -15.44 1.77
C TYR A 220 12.22 -16.18 2.87
N ARG A 221 12.19 -15.55 4.05
CA ARG A 221 11.35 -15.94 5.18
C ARG A 221 10.69 -14.71 5.77
N PHE A 222 9.36 -14.69 5.77
CA PHE A 222 8.62 -13.64 6.46
C PHE A 222 8.93 -13.68 7.96
N GLN A 223 9.25 -12.53 8.50
CA GLN A 223 9.40 -12.32 9.94
C GLN A 223 8.75 -10.98 10.29
N LEU A 224 7.75 -11.01 11.15
CA LEU A 224 7.01 -9.81 11.56
C LEU A 224 7.97 -8.75 12.15
N GLY A 225 7.86 -7.52 11.66
CA GLY A 225 8.74 -6.41 12.08
C GLY A 225 10.12 -6.40 11.44
N LYS A 226 10.39 -7.28 10.46
CA LYS A 226 11.69 -7.34 9.76
C LYS A 226 11.52 -7.06 8.27
N ALA A 227 12.52 -6.35 7.73
CA ALA A 227 12.70 -6.21 6.29
C ALA A 227 13.72 -7.23 5.78
N ALA A 228 13.62 -7.59 4.50
CA ALA A 228 14.47 -8.58 3.85
C ALA A 228 15.20 -7.97 2.65
N GLU A 229 16.52 -8.13 2.58
CA GLU A 229 17.29 -7.85 1.38
C GLU A 229 17.10 -9.02 0.41
N LEU A 230 16.40 -8.78 -0.71
CA LEU A 230 16.14 -9.78 -1.74
C LEU A 230 17.20 -9.77 -2.84
N ARG A 231 17.88 -8.65 -3.02
CA ARG A 231 18.92 -8.45 -4.01
C ARG A 231 19.93 -7.43 -3.49
N THR A 232 21.21 -7.73 -3.63
CA THR A 232 22.29 -6.77 -3.43
C THR A 232 22.51 -5.89 -4.64
N GLY A 233 23.09 -4.69 -4.48
CA GLY A 233 23.43 -3.75 -5.56
C GLY A 233 24.18 -2.53 -5.01
N ARG A 234 24.79 -1.72 -5.89
CA ARG A 234 25.68 -0.64 -5.49
C ARG A 234 25.30 0.75 -6.00
N ASP A 235 24.52 0.83 -7.09
CA ASP A 235 24.21 2.13 -7.71
C ASP A 235 22.91 2.72 -7.15
N VAL A 236 21.86 1.89 -7.07
CA VAL A 236 20.53 2.28 -6.61
C VAL A 236 20.04 1.29 -5.57
N SER A 237 19.42 1.79 -4.50
CA SER A 237 18.73 0.98 -3.50
C SER A 237 17.23 1.18 -3.59
N PHE A 238 16.49 0.12 -3.90
CA PHE A 238 15.04 0.09 -3.82
C PHE A 238 14.60 -0.38 -2.43
N ILE A 239 13.76 0.43 -1.78
CA ILE A 239 13.07 0.07 -0.53
C ILE A 239 11.60 -0.01 -0.88
N SER A 240 11.02 -1.21 -0.89
CA SER A 240 9.70 -1.46 -1.46
C SER A 240 8.79 -2.25 -0.53
N THR A 241 7.48 -2.09 -0.70
CA THR A 241 6.46 -2.84 0.05
C THR A 241 5.35 -3.34 -0.87
N GLY A 242 4.65 -4.37 -0.42
CA GLY A 242 3.48 -4.92 -1.10
C GLY A 242 3.74 -5.24 -2.57
N LEU A 243 2.72 -5.00 -3.39
CA LEU A 243 2.76 -5.17 -4.84
C LEU A 243 4.03 -4.57 -5.48
N MET A 244 4.50 -3.44 -4.97
CA MET A 244 5.63 -2.74 -5.60
C MET A 244 6.97 -3.44 -5.41
N THR A 245 7.11 -4.39 -4.49
CA THR A 245 8.30 -5.23 -4.42
C THR A 245 8.46 -6.11 -5.65
N MET A 246 7.37 -6.70 -6.18
CA MET A 246 7.44 -7.45 -7.44
C MET A 246 7.88 -6.55 -8.60
N ARG A 247 7.39 -5.32 -8.66
CA ARG A 247 7.78 -4.32 -9.67
C ARG A 247 9.24 -3.90 -9.51
N ALA A 248 9.69 -3.70 -8.27
CA ALA A 248 11.08 -3.38 -7.95
C ALA A 248 12.05 -4.48 -8.42
N LEU A 249 11.73 -5.75 -8.16
CA LEU A 249 12.53 -6.89 -8.61
C LEU A 249 12.59 -6.99 -10.14
N ALA A 250 11.46 -6.81 -10.82
CA ALA A 250 11.40 -6.81 -12.28
C ALA A 250 12.17 -5.62 -12.89
N ALA A 251 12.05 -4.42 -12.29
CA ALA A 251 12.78 -3.23 -12.72
C ALA A 251 14.30 -3.38 -12.50
N ALA A 252 14.71 -3.94 -11.35
CA ALA A 252 16.13 -4.19 -11.06
C ALA A 252 16.79 -5.11 -12.09
N LYS A 253 16.11 -6.21 -12.52
CA LYS A 253 16.59 -7.10 -13.59
C LYS A 253 16.78 -6.35 -14.93
N ARG A 254 15.92 -5.39 -15.24
CA ARG A 254 16.01 -4.61 -16.49
C ARG A 254 17.11 -3.55 -16.42
N LEU A 255 17.20 -2.84 -15.30
CA LEU A 255 18.25 -1.84 -15.07
C LEU A 255 19.65 -2.45 -15.07
N GLU A 256 19.80 -3.69 -14.58
CA GLU A 256 21.06 -4.45 -14.67
C GLU A 256 21.49 -4.68 -16.12
N ALA A 257 20.56 -4.96 -17.03
CA ALA A 257 20.87 -5.08 -18.45
C ALA A 257 21.39 -3.79 -19.07
N ASP A 258 21.05 -2.64 -18.46
CA ASP A 258 21.54 -1.29 -18.82
C ASP A 258 22.80 -0.88 -18.03
N GLY A 259 23.38 -1.80 -17.25
CA GLY A 259 24.60 -1.58 -16.46
C GLY A 259 24.38 -0.87 -15.12
N ILE A 260 23.15 -0.76 -14.64
CA ILE A 260 22.79 -0.15 -13.35
C ILE A 260 22.56 -1.26 -12.31
N ASP A 261 23.41 -1.32 -11.29
CA ASP A 261 23.38 -2.34 -10.23
C ASP A 261 22.45 -1.93 -9.09
N VAL A 262 21.30 -2.63 -8.96
CA VAL A 262 20.18 -2.24 -8.09
C VAL A 262 20.03 -3.22 -6.93
N ALA A 263 20.11 -2.73 -5.69
CA ALA A 263 19.70 -3.47 -4.50
C ALA A 263 18.16 -3.41 -4.33
N VAL A 264 17.56 -4.46 -3.75
CA VAL A 264 16.12 -4.48 -3.43
C VAL A 264 15.91 -4.98 -2.02
N THR A 265 15.38 -4.11 -1.17
CA THR A 265 14.94 -4.40 0.20
C THR A 265 13.43 -4.41 0.25
N HIS A 266 12.86 -5.56 0.62
CA HIS A 266 11.43 -5.72 0.85
C HIS A 266 11.07 -5.39 2.28
N VAL A 267 10.06 -4.57 2.48
CA VAL A 267 9.54 -4.12 3.79
C VAL A 267 8.10 -4.63 3.95
N PRO A 268 7.91 -5.90 4.35
CA PRO A 268 6.57 -6.48 4.51
C PRO A 268 5.83 -5.93 5.74
N THR A 269 6.56 -5.40 6.73
CA THR A 269 5.98 -4.77 7.92
C THR A 269 6.28 -3.28 7.91
N ILE A 270 5.22 -2.47 7.72
CA ILE A 270 5.32 -1.00 7.68
C ILE A 270 5.38 -0.41 9.10
N LYS A 271 4.73 -1.10 10.05
CA LYS A 271 4.71 -0.73 11.47
C LYS A 271 4.66 -1.99 12.33
N PRO A 272 5.64 -2.20 13.23
CA PRO A 272 6.85 -1.40 13.38
C PRO A 272 7.78 -1.50 12.15
N LEU A 273 8.52 -0.43 11.85
CA LEU A 273 9.51 -0.41 10.77
C LEU A 273 10.83 -1.00 11.25
N ASP A 274 11.52 -1.77 10.42
CA ASP A 274 12.89 -2.24 10.68
C ASP A 274 13.92 -1.14 10.38
N HIS A 275 14.08 -0.19 11.31
CA HIS A 275 14.99 0.95 11.18
C HIS A 275 16.42 0.56 10.83
N ALA A 276 16.91 -0.56 11.39
CA ALA A 276 18.26 -1.04 11.12
C ALA A 276 18.41 -1.54 9.67
N ALA A 277 17.41 -2.24 9.13
CA ALA A 277 17.43 -2.67 7.74
C ALA A 277 17.31 -1.47 6.78
N ILE A 278 16.47 -0.48 7.11
CA ILE A 278 16.35 0.76 6.32
C ILE A 278 17.69 1.52 6.28
N ALA A 279 18.37 1.65 7.41
CA ALA A 279 19.68 2.30 7.46
C ALA A 279 20.69 1.57 6.57
N ARG A 280 20.80 0.22 6.70
CA ARG A 280 21.68 -0.59 5.84
C ARG A 280 21.35 -0.45 4.35
N ALA A 281 20.06 -0.48 4.00
CA ALA A 281 19.61 -0.32 2.62
C ALA A 281 19.97 1.05 2.03
N ALA A 282 20.12 2.07 2.87
CA ALA A 282 20.50 3.43 2.47
C ALA A 282 22.02 3.67 2.44
N GLU A 283 22.83 2.74 2.97
CA GLU A 283 24.29 2.85 2.97
C GLU A 283 24.87 2.58 1.57
N GLY A 284 25.72 3.48 1.10
CA GLY A 284 26.57 3.27 -0.08
C GLY A 284 25.91 3.43 -1.45
N GLY A 285 24.60 3.55 -1.55
CA GLY A 285 23.91 3.82 -2.80
C GLY A 285 23.97 5.30 -3.21
N ARG A 286 24.10 5.58 -4.52
CA ARG A 286 24.00 6.95 -5.06
C ARG A 286 22.59 7.50 -4.95
N LEU A 287 21.60 6.62 -5.01
CA LEU A 287 20.19 6.93 -5.03
C LEU A 287 19.40 5.88 -4.24
N VAL A 288 18.58 6.32 -3.31
CA VAL A 288 17.57 5.49 -2.63
C VAL A 288 16.19 5.81 -3.18
N VAL A 289 15.45 4.79 -3.59
CA VAL A 289 14.09 4.95 -4.13
C VAL A 289 13.13 4.12 -3.30
N THR A 290 12.12 4.75 -2.73
CA THR A 290 11.00 4.04 -2.10
C THR A 290 9.91 3.72 -3.13
N LEU A 291 9.35 2.51 -3.07
CA LEU A 291 8.30 2.06 -3.98
C LEU A 291 7.10 1.52 -3.20
N GLU A 292 5.95 2.14 -3.37
CA GLU A 292 4.72 1.78 -2.67
C GLU A 292 3.47 1.94 -3.54
N ASN A 293 2.50 1.04 -3.38
CA ASN A 293 1.17 1.17 -3.98
C ASN A 293 0.24 1.91 -2.99
N HIS A 294 0.57 3.15 -2.74
CA HIS A 294 -0.08 4.05 -1.79
C HIS A 294 0.16 5.50 -2.22
N THR A 295 -0.62 6.44 -1.73
CA THR A 295 -0.32 7.87 -1.94
C THR A 295 1.08 8.20 -1.43
N ILE A 296 1.76 9.12 -2.12
CA ILE A 296 3.07 9.62 -1.70
C ILE A 296 3.06 10.35 -0.34
N VAL A 297 1.90 10.52 0.28
CA VAL A 297 1.71 11.20 1.56
C VAL A 297 1.42 10.18 2.66
N GLY A 298 2.25 10.14 3.69
CA GLY A 298 2.02 9.34 4.90
C GLY A 298 2.31 7.83 4.78
N GLY A 299 2.81 7.34 3.63
CA GLY A 299 3.10 5.93 3.39
C GLY A 299 4.51 5.48 3.76
N LEU A 300 5.06 4.53 2.98
CA LEU A 300 6.41 3.97 3.16
C LEU A 300 7.48 5.05 2.98
N ALA A 301 7.35 5.92 1.98
CA ALA A 301 8.35 6.96 1.71
C ALA A 301 8.57 7.87 2.93
N ASP A 302 7.49 8.31 3.57
CA ASP A 302 7.56 9.14 4.77
C ASP A 302 8.10 8.36 5.98
N ALA A 303 7.77 7.06 6.11
CA ALA A 303 8.33 6.20 7.14
C ALA A 303 9.84 6.02 6.99
N VAL A 304 10.32 5.77 5.77
CA VAL A 304 11.74 5.64 5.44
C VAL A 304 12.47 6.95 5.68
N ALA A 305 11.95 8.07 5.19
CA ALA A 305 12.56 9.39 5.40
C ALA A 305 12.69 9.73 6.89
N SER A 306 11.61 9.52 7.67
CA SER A 306 11.63 9.69 9.12
C SER A 306 12.67 8.79 9.81
N SER A 307 12.73 7.51 9.40
CA SER A 307 13.71 6.55 9.92
C SER A 307 15.14 7.00 9.65
N LEU A 308 15.44 7.45 8.43
CA LEU A 308 16.79 7.90 8.05
C LEU A 308 17.19 9.19 8.79
N ILE A 309 16.25 10.09 9.08
CA ILE A 309 16.53 11.35 9.75
C ILE A 309 16.67 11.16 11.27
N PHE A 310 15.79 10.41 11.90
CA PHE A 310 15.69 10.37 13.36
C PHE A 310 16.31 9.14 14.00
N GLU A 311 16.36 7.99 13.29
CA GLU A 311 16.78 6.72 13.87
C GLU A 311 18.12 6.22 13.32
N SER A 312 18.55 6.69 12.14
CA SER A 312 19.83 6.26 11.56
C SER A 312 21.01 7.08 12.08
N GLN A 313 22.19 6.46 12.07
CA GLN A 313 23.47 7.12 12.39
C GLN A 313 24.28 7.40 11.12
N LEU A 314 23.62 7.58 9.97
CA LEU A 314 24.29 7.87 8.71
C LEU A 314 25.03 9.20 8.80
N GLY A 315 26.29 9.23 8.36
CA GLY A 315 27.11 10.44 8.33
C GLY A 315 26.61 11.48 7.32
N SER A 316 25.90 11.03 6.27
CA SER A 316 25.21 11.86 5.28
C SER A 316 23.96 11.14 4.78
N LEU A 317 22.91 11.90 4.50
CA LEU A 317 21.70 11.34 3.91
C LEU A 317 21.91 11.09 2.40
N PRO A 318 21.47 9.95 1.87
CA PRO A 318 21.49 9.69 0.44
C PRO A 318 20.50 10.57 -0.31
N GLN A 319 20.62 10.65 -1.63
CA GLN A 319 19.57 11.20 -2.45
C GLN A 319 18.34 10.28 -2.38
N LEU A 320 17.22 10.79 -1.89
CA LEU A 320 15.97 10.03 -1.74
C LEU A 320 14.97 10.42 -2.83
N ARG A 321 14.40 9.44 -3.50
CA ARG A 321 13.28 9.55 -4.44
C ARG A 321 12.16 8.62 -4.02
N ARG A 322 10.95 8.89 -4.50
CA ARG A 322 9.78 8.07 -4.19
C ARG A 322 8.95 7.79 -5.43
N ILE A 323 8.46 6.56 -5.54
CA ILE A 323 7.47 6.10 -6.50
C ILE A 323 6.25 5.67 -5.71
N GLY A 324 5.13 6.30 -5.98
CA GLY A 324 3.84 6.06 -5.34
C GLY A 324 2.74 6.79 -6.09
N LEU A 325 1.52 6.68 -5.61
CA LEU A 325 0.34 7.31 -6.20
C LEU A 325 0.34 8.82 -5.91
N PRO A 326 -0.05 9.67 -6.86
CA PRO A 326 -0.16 11.10 -6.64
C PRO A 326 -1.21 11.44 -5.57
N ASP A 327 -1.09 12.63 -4.98
CA ASP A 327 -2.08 13.17 -4.04
C ASP A 327 -3.32 13.68 -4.79
N GLU A 328 -4.08 12.72 -5.37
CA GLU A 328 -5.33 12.98 -6.10
C GLU A 328 -6.26 11.76 -6.03
N PHE A 329 -7.56 11.96 -6.27
CA PHE A 329 -8.48 10.85 -6.50
C PHE A 329 -8.23 10.22 -7.87
N LEU A 330 -7.91 8.92 -7.89
CA LEU A 330 -7.52 8.24 -9.12
C LEU A 330 -8.73 7.89 -9.99
N LEU A 331 -8.49 7.78 -11.28
CA LEU A 331 -9.52 7.40 -12.25
C LEU A 331 -9.93 5.92 -12.09
N ALA A 332 -11.14 5.61 -12.55
CA ALA A 332 -11.56 4.24 -12.83
C ALA A 332 -11.01 3.78 -14.19
N GLY A 333 -10.70 2.47 -14.32
CA GLY A 333 -10.18 1.92 -15.57
C GLY A 333 -9.53 0.55 -15.42
N ALA A 334 -8.91 0.05 -16.49
CA ALA A 334 -8.15 -1.20 -16.45
C ALA A 334 -6.83 -1.00 -15.67
N LEU A 335 -6.52 -1.91 -14.75
CA LEU A 335 -5.35 -1.79 -13.87
C LEU A 335 -4.03 -1.60 -14.63
N PRO A 336 -3.70 -2.34 -15.68
CA PRO A 336 -2.43 -2.11 -16.39
C PRO A 336 -2.31 -0.68 -16.94
N THR A 337 -3.42 -0.13 -17.48
CA THR A 337 -3.45 1.24 -17.98
C THR A 337 -3.31 2.27 -16.86
N LEU A 338 -3.93 2.00 -15.70
CA LEU A 338 -3.82 2.87 -14.53
C LEU A 338 -2.42 2.80 -13.91
N HIS A 339 -1.82 1.61 -13.82
CA HIS A 339 -0.44 1.46 -13.34
C HIS A 339 0.56 2.20 -14.26
N ASP A 340 0.42 2.09 -15.59
CA ASP A 340 1.24 2.88 -16.52
C ASP A 340 1.03 4.38 -16.32
N ARG A 341 -0.23 4.81 -16.18
CA ARG A 341 -0.58 6.22 -16.01
C ARG A 341 -0.01 6.83 -14.73
N TYR A 342 -0.07 6.09 -13.62
CA TYR A 342 0.31 6.58 -12.29
C TYR A 342 1.72 6.16 -11.88
N GLY A 343 2.53 5.66 -12.81
CA GLY A 343 3.95 5.40 -12.57
C GLY A 343 4.27 4.13 -11.78
N LEU A 344 3.30 3.21 -11.63
CA LEU A 344 3.49 1.96 -10.86
C LEU A 344 3.88 0.76 -11.72
N SER A 345 3.89 0.87 -13.04
CA SER A 345 4.35 -0.23 -13.91
C SER A 345 5.87 -0.39 -13.86
N THR A 346 6.36 -1.58 -14.16
CA THR A 346 7.80 -1.85 -14.26
C THR A 346 8.48 -0.91 -15.25
N ASP A 347 7.83 -0.60 -16.40
CA ASP A 347 8.35 0.32 -17.40
C ASP A 347 8.53 1.74 -16.85
N ALA A 348 7.53 2.22 -16.11
CA ALA A 348 7.57 3.54 -15.48
C ALA A 348 8.67 3.64 -14.41
N VAL A 349 8.84 2.60 -13.60
CA VAL A 349 9.92 2.52 -12.59
C VAL A 349 11.30 2.61 -13.25
N VAL A 350 11.54 1.82 -14.31
CA VAL A 350 12.82 1.84 -15.05
C VAL A 350 13.09 3.21 -15.63
N THR A 351 12.11 3.81 -16.32
CA THR A 351 12.25 5.13 -16.92
C THR A 351 12.58 6.20 -15.88
N ALA A 352 11.86 6.23 -14.77
CA ALA A 352 12.10 7.20 -13.70
C ALA A 352 13.52 7.10 -13.12
N VAL A 353 14.02 5.89 -12.89
CA VAL A 353 15.39 5.67 -12.37
C VAL A 353 16.44 6.14 -13.37
N GLN A 354 16.28 5.81 -14.65
CA GLN A 354 17.20 6.28 -15.71
C GLN A 354 17.24 7.79 -15.80
N GLU A 355 16.08 8.48 -15.74
CA GLU A 355 16.00 9.94 -15.70
C GLU A 355 16.67 10.57 -14.48
N TRP A 356 16.58 9.93 -13.29
CA TRP A 356 17.22 10.46 -12.07
C TRP A 356 18.73 10.24 -12.01
N LEU A 357 19.25 9.28 -12.79
CA LEU A 357 20.70 9.01 -12.86
C LEU A 357 21.40 9.76 -13.99
N ALA A 358 20.65 10.26 -14.99
CA ALA A 358 21.15 11.07 -16.09
C ALA A 358 21.57 12.47 -15.63
#